data_877a9ea3f9e991b15a6a4dff254f2261
#
_entry.id   877a9ea3f9e991b15a6a4dff254f2261
#
_cell.length_a   1.000
_cell.length_b   1.000
_cell.length_c   1.000
_cell.angle_alpha   90.00
_cell.angle_beta   90.00
_cell.angle_gamma   90.00
#
_symmetry.space_group_name_H-M   'P 1'
#
loop_
_entity.id
_entity.type
_entity.pdbx_description
1 polymer ?
#
loop_
_entity_poly.entity_id
_entity_poly.type
_entity_poly.pdbx_seq_one_letter_code
_entity_poly.pdbx_strand_id
1 'polypeptide(L)'
;MTLESMMACCLSDEVKESKRINAEIEKQLRRDKRDARRELKLLLLGTGESGKSTFIKQMRIIHGAGYSEEDKRGFTKLVYQNIFTAMQAMVRAMETLKILYKYEQNKANALLIREVDVEKVTTFEHQYVNAIKTLWSDPGVQECYDRRREFQLSDSAK
;
A
#
# COMPACT_ATOMS: atom_id res chain seq x y z
N MET A 1 14.59 -30.80 -52.77
CA MET A 1 15.35 -30.20 -51.63
C MET A 1 15.39 -28.71 -51.92
N THR A 2 14.77 -27.89 -51.11
CA THR A 2 14.66 -26.44 -51.33
C THR A 2 15.96 -25.75 -50.86
N LEU A 3 16.35 -24.64 -51.53
CA LEU A 3 17.55 -23.83 -51.19
C LEU A 3 17.62 -23.45 -49.67
N GLU A 4 16.49 -23.27 -49.04
CA GLU A 4 16.35 -22.97 -47.60
C GLU A 4 16.84 -24.10 -46.70
N SER A 5 16.70 -25.36 -47.13
CA SER A 5 17.21 -26.52 -46.39
C SER A 5 18.72 -26.65 -46.41
N MET A 6 19.36 -26.16 -47.48
CA MET A 6 20.85 -26.18 -47.62
C MET A 6 21.50 -25.04 -46.84
N MET A 7 20.86 -23.85 -46.73
CA MET A 7 21.40 -22.73 -45.95
C MET A 7 21.35 -22.96 -44.44
N ALA A 8 20.43 -23.77 -43.95
CA ALA A 8 20.33 -24.07 -42.52
C ALA A 8 21.52 -24.91 -41.97
N CYS A 9 22.20 -25.63 -42.84
CA CYS A 9 23.31 -26.49 -42.45
C CYS A 9 24.65 -25.73 -42.21
N CYS A 10 24.76 -24.48 -42.69
CA CYS A 10 26.00 -23.67 -42.60
C CYS A 10 25.98 -22.59 -41.51
N LEU A 11 24.90 -22.50 -40.74
CA LEU A 11 24.80 -21.55 -39.62
C LEU A 11 25.54 -22.09 -38.39
N SER A 12 26.31 -21.22 -37.72
CA SER A 12 26.95 -21.57 -36.45
C SER A 12 25.88 -21.95 -35.43
N ASP A 13 26.22 -22.80 -34.44
CA ASP A 13 25.27 -23.28 -33.45
C ASP A 13 24.66 -22.12 -32.62
N GLU A 14 25.41 -21.03 -32.42
CA GLU A 14 24.92 -19.80 -31.78
C GLU A 14 23.78 -19.14 -32.58
N VAL A 15 23.92 -19.10 -33.93
CA VAL A 15 22.86 -18.50 -34.78
C VAL A 15 21.63 -19.38 -34.83
N LYS A 16 21.77 -20.71 -34.78
CA LYS A 16 20.65 -21.64 -34.71
C LYS A 16 19.89 -21.46 -33.39
N GLU A 17 20.64 -21.37 -32.29
CA GLU A 17 20.06 -21.16 -30.95
C GLU A 17 19.35 -19.82 -30.83
N SER A 18 19.97 -18.72 -31.34
CA SER A 18 19.33 -17.41 -31.38
C SER A 18 18.01 -17.41 -32.16
N LYS A 19 18.00 -18.09 -33.33
CA LYS A 19 16.75 -18.25 -34.10
C LYS A 19 15.68 -19.03 -33.35
N ARG A 20 16.07 -20.08 -32.60
CA ARG A 20 15.15 -20.88 -31.78
C ARG A 20 14.53 -20.02 -30.69
N ILE A 21 15.37 -19.28 -29.96
CA ILE A 21 14.92 -18.37 -28.87
C ILE A 21 13.96 -17.30 -29.45
N ASN A 22 14.33 -16.67 -30.56
CA ASN A 22 13.47 -15.66 -31.20
C ASN A 22 12.11 -16.24 -31.62
N ALA A 23 12.08 -17.44 -32.18
CA ALA A 23 10.82 -18.09 -32.57
C ALA A 23 9.94 -18.41 -31.33
N GLU A 24 10.56 -18.77 -30.21
CA GLU A 24 9.87 -19.04 -28.96
C GLU A 24 9.29 -17.76 -28.34
N ILE A 25 10.06 -16.66 -28.33
CA ILE A 25 9.63 -15.33 -27.92
C ILE A 25 8.45 -14.85 -28.78
N GLU A 26 8.55 -14.93 -30.12
CA GLU A 26 7.45 -14.53 -30.99
C GLU A 26 6.19 -15.35 -30.75
N LYS A 27 6.32 -16.66 -30.53
CA LYS A 27 5.20 -17.53 -30.20
C LYS A 27 4.53 -17.11 -28.89
N GLN A 28 5.34 -16.75 -27.87
CA GLN A 28 4.81 -16.25 -26.60
C GLN A 28 4.10 -14.91 -26.79
N LEU A 29 4.70 -13.94 -27.48
CA LEU A 29 4.11 -12.64 -27.76
C LEU A 29 2.76 -12.75 -28.50
N ARG A 30 2.63 -13.72 -29.43
CA ARG A 30 1.35 -13.98 -30.12
C ARG A 30 0.28 -14.56 -29.19
N ARG A 31 0.67 -15.36 -28.17
CA ARG A 31 -0.24 -15.84 -27.15
C ARG A 31 -0.68 -14.69 -26.25
N ASP A 32 0.28 -13.94 -25.72
CA ASP A 32 0.03 -12.81 -24.83
C ASP A 32 -0.87 -11.75 -25.49
N LYS A 33 -0.64 -11.47 -26.78
CA LYS A 33 -1.51 -10.56 -27.56
C LYS A 33 -2.94 -11.07 -27.69
N ARG A 34 -3.15 -12.39 -27.82
CA ARG A 34 -4.51 -12.98 -27.87
C ARG A 34 -5.19 -12.90 -26.51
N ASP A 35 -4.44 -13.19 -25.45
CA ASP A 35 -4.97 -13.19 -24.08
C ASP A 35 -5.29 -11.76 -23.64
N ALA A 36 -4.39 -10.79 -23.92
CA ALA A 36 -4.64 -9.37 -23.67
C ALA A 36 -5.89 -8.80 -24.36
N ARG A 37 -6.30 -9.36 -25.53
CA ARG A 37 -7.57 -8.96 -26.19
C ARG A 37 -8.81 -9.46 -25.48
N ARG A 38 -8.69 -10.44 -24.60
CA ARG A 38 -9.79 -10.99 -23.79
C ARG A 38 -9.90 -10.32 -22.43
N GLU A 39 -8.87 -9.56 -22.04
CA GLU A 39 -8.85 -8.84 -20.79
C GLU A 39 -9.63 -7.53 -20.91
N LEU A 40 -10.54 -7.31 -19.97
CA LEU A 40 -11.20 -6.03 -19.79
C LEU A 40 -10.37 -5.18 -18.83
N LYS A 41 -9.78 -4.09 -19.33
CA LYS A 41 -8.99 -3.17 -18.53
C LYS A 41 -9.88 -2.06 -17.97
N LEU A 42 -10.05 -2.04 -16.65
CA LEU A 42 -10.82 -1.00 -15.95
C LEU A 42 -9.88 -0.01 -15.29
N LEU A 43 -10.09 1.28 -15.52
CA LEU A 43 -9.38 2.35 -14.85
C LEU A 43 -10.30 2.99 -13.80
N LEU A 44 -9.91 2.93 -12.54
CA LEU A 44 -10.60 3.59 -11.44
C LEU A 44 -10.00 4.98 -11.20
N LEU A 45 -10.80 6.01 -11.41
CA LEU A 45 -10.44 7.41 -11.18
C LEU A 45 -11.18 7.96 -9.97
N GLY A 46 -10.54 8.90 -9.27
CA GLY A 46 -11.12 9.58 -8.11
C GLY A 46 -10.05 10.16 -7.19
N THR A 47 -10.46 11.06 -6.33
CA THR A 47 -9.60 11.68 -5.30
C THR A 47 -9.13 10.68 -4.23
N GLY A 48 -8.29 11.11 -3.29
CA GLY A 48 -7.99 10.34 -2.09
C GLY A 48 -9.27 9.98 -1.33
N GLU A 49 -9.26 8.85 -0.65
CA GLU A 49 -10.38 8.34 0.18
C GLU A 49 -11.71 8.09 -0.56
N SER A 50 -11.71 8.11 -1.90
CA SER A 50 -12.91 7.86 -2.73
C SER A 50 -13.32 6.37 -2.82
N GLY A 51 -12.73 5.48 -2.03
CA GLY A 51 -13.08 4.06 -1.99
C GLY A 51 -12.46 3.19 -3.09
N LYS A 52 -11.60 3.72 -3.97
CA LYS A 52 -10.96 2.95 -5.05
C LYS A 52 -10.24 1.70 -4.54
N SER A 53 -9.41 1.85 -3.52
CA SER A 53 -8.67 0.73 -2.94
C SER A 53 -9.59 -0.28 -2.25
N THR A 54 -10.68 0.18 -1.66
CA THR A 54 -11.72 -0.68 -1.06
C THR A 54 -12.42 -1.49 -2.14
N PHE A 55 -12.80 -0.86 -3.26
CA PHE A 55 -13.40 -1.54 -4.39
C PHE A 55 -12.50 -2.64 -4.96
N ILE A 56 -11.21 -2.34 -5.20
CA ILE A 56 -10.25 -3.34 -5.68
C ILE A 56 -10.12 -4.51 -4.70
N LYS A 57 -10.05 -4.22 -3.40
CA LYS A 57 -9.98 -5.25 -2.35
C LYS A 57 -11.22 -6.13 -2.34
N GLN A 58 -12.41 -5.54 -2.48
CA GLN A 58 -13.67 -6.27 -2.55
C GLN A 58 -13.76 -7.14 -3.80
N MET A 59 -13.35 -6.62 -4.97
CA MET A 59 -13.32 -7.41 -6.21
C MET A 59 -12.38 -8.62 -6.09
N ARG A 60 -11.23 -8.46 -5.42
CA ARG A 60 -10.31 -9.58 -5.18
C ARG A 60 -10.91 -10.65 -4.25
N ILE A 61 -11.73 -10.25 -3.28
CA ILE A 61 -12.42 -11.18 -2.37
C ILE A 61 -13.57 -11.90 -3.08
N ILE A 62 -14.37 -11.17 -3.86
CA ILE A 62 -15.59 -11.70 -4.49
C ILE A 62 -15.26 -12.57 -5.71
N HIS A 63 -14.32 -12.15 -6.53
CA HIS A 63 -14.03 -12.74 -7.85
C HIS A 63 -12.65 -13.40 -7.94
N GLY A 64 -11.79 -13.22 -6.94
CA GLY A 64 -10.45 -13.79 -6.89
C GLY A 64 -10.29 -14.84 -5.80
N ALA A 65 -9.03 -15.23 -5.57
CA ALA A 65 -8.64 -16.15 -4.50
C ALA A 65 -8.57 -15.50 -3.10
N GLY A 66 -9.01 -14.24 -2.96
CA GLY A 66 -8.88 -13.49 -1.71
C GLY A 66 -7.45 -13.04 -1.43
N TYR A 67 -7.07 -13.02 -0.17
CA TYR A 67 -5.76 -12.60 0.32
C TYR A 67 -5.06 -13.75 1.02
N SER A 68 -3.85 -14.08 0.58
CA SER A 68 -2.96 -15.01 1.27
C SER A 68 -2.42 -14.39 2.56
N GLU A 69 -1.84 -15.20 3.45
CA GLU A 69 -1.17 -14.69 4.66
C GLU A 69 0.03 -13.79 4.32
N GLU A 70 0.69 -14.03 3.20
CA GLU A 70 1.78 -13.18 2.71
C GLU A 70 1.27 -11.81 2.25
N ASP A 71 0.16 -11.76 1.51
CA ASP A 71 -0.51 -10.53 1.14
C ASP A 71 -0.89 -9.71 2.39
N LYS A 72 -1.47 -10.37 3.40
CA LYS A 72 -1.87 -9.71 4.66
C LYS A 72 -0.67 -9.11 5.40
N ARG A 73 0.45 -9.84 5.47
CA ARG A 73 1.70 -9.33 6.06
C ARG A 73 2.22 -8.09 5.32
N GLY A 74 2.07 -8.04 3.99
CA GLY A 74 2.42 -6.86 3.20
C GLY A 74 1.66 -5.60 3.60
N PHE A 75 0.45 -5.72 4.15
CA PHE A 75 -0.32 -4.57 4.64
C PHE A 75 0.06 -4.10 6.05
N THR A 76 0.82 -4.87 6.82
CA THR A 76 1.17 -4.53 8.20
C THR A 76 1.89 -3.17 8.30
N LYS A 77 2.85 -2.94 7.41
CA LYS A 77 3.56 -1.66 7.34
C LYS A 77 2.60 -0.48 7.11
N LEU A 78 1.65 -0.63 6.19
CA LEU A 78 0.65 0.41 5.90
C LEU A 78 -0.26 0.71 7.10
N VAL A 79 -0.64 -0.34 7.85
CA VAL A 79 -1.43 -0.17 9.08
C VAL A 79 -0.64 0.64 10.11
N TYR A 80 0.64 0.31 10.33
CA TYR A 80 1.49 1.07 11.27
C TYR A 80 1.63 2.52 10.83
N GLN A 81 1.93 2.77 9.57
CA GLN A 81 2.03 4.12 9.03
C GLN A 81 0.73 4.92 9.19
N ASN A 82 -0.41 4.30 8.96
CA ASN A 82 -1.72 4.94 9.16
C ASN A 82 -1.97 5.32 10.62
N ILE A 83 -1.61 4.44 11.58
CA ILE A 83 -1.74 4.72 13.01
C ILE A 83 -0.91 5.94 13.40
N PHE A 84 0.36 5.98 13.00
CA PHE A 84 1.23 7.13 13.29
C PHE A 84 0.72 8.40 12.62
N THR A 85 0.32 8.34 11.35
CA THR A 85 -0.22 9.49 10.61
C THR A 85 -1.46 10.06 11.29
N ALA A 86 -2.40 9.19 11.70
CA ALA A 86 -3.61 9.61 12.40
C ALA A 86 -3.30 10.27 13.76
N MET A 87 -2.41 9.66 14.56
CA MET A 87 -2.04 10.20 15.85
C MET A 87 -1.28 11.52 15.73
N GLN A 88 -0.36 11.64 14.76
CA GLN A 88 0.32 12.91 14.46
C GLN A 88 -0.65 14.00 14.01
N ALA A 89 -1.66 13.66 13.23
CA ALA A 89 -2.69 14.61 12.81
C ALA A 89 -3.48 15.14 14.02
N MET A 90 -3.87 14.25 14.94
CA MET A 90 -4.57 14.64 16.18
C MET A 90 -3.69 15.48 17.10
N VAL A 91 -2.41 15.12 17.30
CA VAL A 91 -1.47 15.91 18.11
C VAL A 91 -1.33 17.32 17.56
N ARG A 92 -1.19 17.48 16.24
CA ARG A 92 -1.15 18.82 15.61
C ARG A 92 -2.48 19.55 15.74
N ALA A 93 -3.60 18.85 15.60
CA ALA A 93 -4.92 19.47 15.74
C ALA A 93 -5.17 19.96 17.16
N MET A 94 -4.73 19.25 18.19
CA MET A 94 -4.83 19.72 19.58
C MET A 94 -4.14 21.05 19.80
N GLU A 95 -2.96 21.26 19.22
CA GLU A 95 -2.24 22.54 19.27
C GLU A 95 -3.07 23.66 18.58
N THR A 96 -3.60 23.38 17.40
CA THR A 96 -4.40 24.34 16.61
C THR A 96 -5.72 24.68 17.29
N LEU A 97 -6.41 23.68 17.84
CA LEU A 97 -7.70 23.81 18.51
C LEU A 97 -7.57 24.25 19.97
N LYS A 98 -6.34 24.40 20.46
CA LYS A 98 -6.00 24.78 21.86
C LYS A 98 -6.61 23.83 22.90
N ILE A 99 -6.67 22.54 22.57
CA ILE A 99 -7.11 21.48 23.48
C ILE A 99 -5.91 21.01 24.30
N LEU A 100 -6.06 20.92 25.62
CA LEU A 100 -4.98 20.53 26.51
C LEU A 100 -5.08 19.04 26.86
N TYR A 101 -3.93 18.37 26.99
CA TYR A 101 -3.86 17.04 27.55
C TYR A 101 -4.32 17.07 29.02
N LYS A 102 -5.16 16.14 29.41
CA LYS A 102 -5.59 15.99 30.82
C LYS A 102 -4.56 15.28 31.67
N TYR A 103 -3.71 14.44 31.04
CA TYR A 103 -2.61 13.75 31.71
C TYR A 103 -1.28 14.37 31.30
N GLU A 104 -0.51 14.90 32.27
CA GLU A 104 0.74 15.63 32.03
C GLU A 104 1.77 14.81 31.24
N GLN A 105 1.85 13.48 31.50
CA GLN A 105 2.73 12.57 30.79
C GLN A 105 2.46 12.51 29.28
N ASN A 106 1.27 12.88 28.84
CA ASN A 106 0.93 12.84 27.42
C ASN A 106 1.57 13.94 26.60
N LYS A 107 2.12 14.98 27.23
CA LYS A 107 2.97 15.95 26.54
C LYS A 107 4.25 15.28 26.00
N ALA A 108 4.89 14.45 26.80
CA ALA A 108 6.08 13.71 26.37
C ALA A 108 5.74 12.64 25.32
N ASN A 109 4.63 11.92 25.52
CA ASN A 109 4.14 10.94 24.55
C ASN A 109 3.81 11.58 23.18
N ALA A 110 3.20 12.77 23.18
CA ALA A 110 2.88 13.51 21.96
C ALA A 110 4.15 13.93 21.21
N LEU A 111 5.17 14.40 21.92
CA LEU A 111 6.48 14.73 21.32
C LEU A 111 7.10 13.49 20.69
N LEU A 112 7.14 12.37 21.42
CA LEU A 112 7.67 11.11 20.94
C LEU A 112 6.99 10.67 19.61
N ILE A 113 5.68 10.76 19.55
CA ILE A 113 4.93 10.38 18.33
C ILE A 113 5.16 11.39 17.20
N ARG A 114 5.26 12.69 17.50
CA ARG A 114 5.46 13.73 16.49
C ARG A 114 6.79 13.61 15.75
N GLU A 115 7.83 13.12 16.41
CA GLU A 115 9.18 12.98 15.86
C GLU A 115 9.35 11.75 14.98
N VAL A 116 8.36 10.83 14.95
CA VAL A 116 8.45 9.62 14.14
C VAL A 116 8.39 9.94 12.64
N ASP A 117 9.40 9.47 11.91
CA ASP A 117 9.38 9.46 10.44
C ASP A 117 8.51 8.31 9.96
N VAL A 118 7.26 8.63 9.60
CA VAL A 118 6.24 7.64 9.23
C VAL A 118 6.66 6.79 8.03
N GLU A 119 7.42 7.35 7.09
CA GLU A 119 7.85 6.62 5.88
C GLU A 119 8.83 5.50 6.21
N LYS A 120 9.63 5.66 7.28
CA LYS A 120 10.60 4.67 7.74
C LYS A 120 10.03 3.61 8.68
N VAL A 121 8.79 3.78 9.13
CA VAL A 121 8.16 2.81 10.04
C VAL A 121 7.99 1.46 9.35
N THR A 122 8.63 0.44 9.90
CA THR A 122 8.52 -0.96 9.47
C THR A 122 8.05 -1.88 10.58
N THR A 123 8.29 -1.48 11.83
CA THR A 123 7.96 -2.21 13.06
C THR A 123 7.21 -1.30 14.02
N PHE A 124 6.48 -1.90 14.95
CA PHE A 124 5.73 -1.16 15.96
C PHE A 124 6.31 -1.44 17.35
N GLU A 125 7.29 -0.64 17.75
CA GLU A 125 8.00 -0.82 19.01
C GLU A 125 7.10 -0.56 20.23
N HIS A 126 7.38 -1.26 21.33
CA HIS A 126 6.56 -1.18 22.55
C HIS A 126 6.42 0.24 23.11
N GLN A 127 7.45 1.07 23.00
CA GLN A 127 7.40 2.45 23.45
C GLN A 127 6.31 3.25 22.73
N TYR A 128 6.16 3.08 21.40
CA TYR A 128 5.13 3.75 20.63
C TYR A 128 3.75 3.18 20.91
N VAL A 129 3.64 1.86 21.08
CA VAL A 129 2.36 1.22 21.45
C VAL A 129 1.84 1.82 22.77
N ASN A 130 2.70 1.92 23.79
CA ASN A 130 2.33 2.47 25.08
C ASN A 130 1.97 3.96 25.00
N ALA A 131 2.78 4.74 24.28
CA ALA A 131 2.53 6.17 24.09
C ALA A 131 1.18 6.41 23.40
N ILE A 132 0.89 5.68 22.30
CA ILE A 132 -0.37 5.82 21.56
C ILE A 132 -1.57 5.39 22.40
N LYS A 133 -1.48 4.27 23.13
CA LYS A 133 -2.55 3.82 24.03
C LYS A 133 -2.86 4.85 25.11
N THR A 134 -1.81 5.43 25.71
CA THR A 134 -1.96 6.43 26.77
C THR A 134 -2.54 7.73 26.20
N LEU A 135 -2.08 8.18 25.02
CA LEU A 135 -2.63 9.32 24.34
C LEU A 135 -4.11 9.10 23.98
N TRP A 136 -4.46 7.94 23.42
CA TRP A 136 -5.84 7.63 23.05
C TRP A 136 -6.79 7.63 24.24
N SER A 137 -6.30 7.27 25.44
CA SER A 137 -7.09 7.26 26.67
C SER A 137 -7.22 8.66 27.30
N ASP A 138 -6.53 9.69 26.78
CA ASP A 138 -6.63 11.05 27.30
C ASP A 138 -7.95 11.71 26.90
N PRO A 139 -8.74 12.25 27.85
CA PRO A 139 -9.98 12.95 27.51
C PRO A 139 -9.81 14.13 26.55
N GLY A 140 -8.67 14.82 26.58
CA GLY A 140 -8.37 15.89 25.62
C GLY A 140 -8.17 15.37 24.21
N VAL A 141 -7.54 14.19 24.05
CA VAL A 141 -7.39 13.53 22.75
C VAL A 141 -8.74 13.04 22.23
N GLN A 142 -9.60 12.52 23.12
CA GLN A 142 -10.97 12.12 22.75
C GLN A 142 -11.82 13.34 22.33
N GLU A 143 -11.73 14.45 23.02
CA GLU A 143 -12.36 15.73 22.62
C GLU A 143 -11.88 16.16 21.22
N CYS A 144 -10.58 16.10 20.98
CA CYS A 144 -10.01 16.37 19.66
C CYS A 144 -10.58 15.45 18.57
N TYR A 145 -10.67 14.15 18.88
CA TYR A 145 -11.26 13.18 17.96
C TYR A 145 -12.73 13.47 17.66
N ASP A 146 -13.53 13.86 18.63
CA ASP A 146 -14.94 14.21 18.45
C ASP A 146 -15.09 15.44 17.52
N ARG A 147 -14.11 16.34 17.55
CA ARG A 147 -14.00 17.52 16.68
C ARG A 147 -13.26 17.25 15.36
N ARG A 148 -13.07 15.98 14.97
CA ARG A 148 -12.30 15.58 13.76
C ARG A 148 -12.77 16.17 12.44
N ARG A 149 -13.98 16.69 12.37
CA ARG A 149 -14.49 17.39 11.19
C ARG A 149 -13.90 18.78 11.00
N GLU A 150 -13.23 19.33 12.00
CA GLU A 150 -12.56 20.64 11.95
C GLU A 150 -11.14 20.56 11.38
N PHE A 151 -10.61 19.35 11.20
CA PHE A 151 -9.29 19.12 10.62
C PHE A 151 -9.29 17.83 9.77
N GLN A 152 -8.22 17.62 8.98
CA GLN A 152 -8.10 16.42 8.16
C GLN A 152 -7.66 15.22 9.00
N LEU A 153 -8.58 14.31 9.24
CA LEU A 153 -8.31 13.00 9.85
C LEU A 153 -8.91 11.92 8.95
N SER A 154 -8.15 10.82 8.74
CA SER A 154 -8.65 9.67 7.99
C SER A 154 -9.82 9.02 8.72
N ASP A 155 -10.84 8.57 7.98
CA ASP A 155 -11.99 7.84 8.52
C ASP A 155 -11.62 6.54 9.24
N SER A 156 -10.45 5.98 8.93
CA SER A 156 -9.89 4.78 9.53
C SER A 156 -9.07 5.04 10.82
N ALA A 157 -9.08 6.26 11.37
CA ALA A 157 -8.29 6.62 12.54
C ALA A 157 -8.79 6.04 13.87
N LYS A 158 -9.97 5.42 13.89
CA LYS A 158 -10.58 4.79 15.08
C LYS A 158 -10.27 3.30 15.12
#